data_d77c2f5aded647c297aeaff8735d6bfc
#
_entry.id   d77c2f5aded647c297aeaff8735d6bfc
#
_cell.length_a   1.000
_cell.length_b   1.000
_cell.length_c   1.000
_cell.angle_alpha   90.00
_cell.angle_beta   90.00
_cell.angle_gamma   90.00
#
_symmetry.space_group_name_H-M   'P 1'
#
loop_
_entity.id
_entity.type
_entity.pdbx_description
1 polymer ?
#
loop_
_entity_poly.entity_id
_entity_poly.type
_entity_poly.pdbx_seq_one_letter_code
_entity_poly.pdbx_strand_id
1 'polypeptide(L)'
;IRPFFFSVDPEKAQHVSDYLLQNPKLWKFAERLFTYENPILETSVGGITLSNPVGLAAGFDKDCRILPSMELLGFGYVTGGTITKDPRPGNAKPRVIRVKERKAIINSLGFPGSGLEEVIARLSGMPITGRPVKRILSISGTESADISECHRRLERFASGIEVNISSPNTDGLRIFQQPSNLRSLIDEINQERKSPLFIKLPPFGFLDDHGTRDDKTR
;
A
#
# COMPACT_ATOMS: atom_id res chain seq x y z
N ILE A 1 -24.31 7.57 4.37
CA ILE A 1 -23.13 7.45 3.49
C ILE A 1 -22.98 6.01 2.97
N ARG A 2 -22.91 4.97 3.85
CA ARG A 2 -22.68 3.57 3.45
C ARG A 2 -23.68 3.03 2.40
N PRO A 3 -25.03 3.20 2.52
CA PRO A 3 -25.96 2.70 1.50
C PRO A 3 -25.68 3.27 0.12
N PHE A 4 -25.35 4.56 0.03
CA PHE A 4 -25.02 5.21 -1.24
C PHE A 4 -23.79 4.58 -1.90
N PHE A 5 -22.66 4.44 -1.17
CA PHE A 5 -21.47 3.81 -1.71
C PHE A 5 -21.67 2.35 -2.09
N PHE A 6 -22.60 1.65 -1.44
CA PHE A 6 -22.91 0.25 -1.74
C PHE A 6 -23.85 0.05 -2.93
N SER A 7 -24.53 1.09 -3.39
CA SER A 7 -25.36 1.05 -4.61
C SER A 7 -24.57 1.30 -5.88
N VAL A 8 -23.34 1.81 -5.76
CA VAL A 8 -22.46 2.15 -6.89
C VAL A 8 -21.39 1.06 -7.08
N ASP A 9 -20.90 0.91 -8.31
CA ASP A 9 -19.76 0.05 -8.62
C ASP A 9 -18.57 0.31 -7.66
N PRO A 10 -17.85 -0.73 -7.19
CA PRO A 10 -16.79 -0.56 -6.20
C PRO A 10 -15.67 0.38 -6.62
N GLU A 11 -15.21 0.32 -7.88
CA GLU A 11 -14.13 1.19 -8.35
C GLU A 11 -14.62 2.64 -8.53
N LYS A 12 -15.86 2.83 -8.99
CA LYS A 12 -16.48 4.16 -9.06
C LYS A 12 -16.61 4.77 -7.65
N ALA A 13 -17.04 3.97 -6.67
CA ALA A 13 -17.12 4.42 -5.29
C ALA A 13 -15.75 4.84 -4.74
N GLN A 14 -14.68 4.09 -5.07
CA GLN A 14 -13.33 4.45 -4.71
C GLN A 14 -12.91 5.77 -5.37
N HIS A 15 -13.15 5.96 -6.66
CA HIS A 15 -12.82 7.22 -7.35
C HIS A 15 -13.53 8.44 -6.74
N VAL A 16 -14.79 8.30 -6.33
CA VAL A 16 -15.50 9.38 -5.62
C VAL A 16 -14.82 9.68 -4.28
N SER A 17 -14.45 8.64 -3.53
CA SER A 17 -13.73 8.80 -2.27
C SER A 17 -12.38 9.48 -2.46
N ASP A 18 -11.61 9.04 -3.45
CA ASP A 18 -10.30 9.62 -3.78
C ASP A 18 -10.44 11.11 -4.14
N TYR A 19 -11.43 11.47 -4.96
CA TYR A 19 -11.69 12.87 -5.32
C TYR A 19 -11.97 13.74 -4.09
N LEU A 20 -12.81 13.27 -3.17
CA LEU A 20 -13.12 13.99 -1.94
C LEU A 20 -11.92 14.11 -0.99
N LEU A 21 -11.03 13.11 -1.00
CA LEU A 21 -9.87 13.03 -0.13
C LEU A 21 -8.63 13.76 -0.69
N GLN A 22 -8.64 14.22 -1.96
CA GLN A 22 -7.50 14.95 -2.54
C GLN A 22 -7.28 16.34 -1.94
N ASN A 23 -8.28 16.93 -1.27
CA ASN A 23 -8.13 18.24 -0.65
C ASN A 23 -7.99 18.10 0.88
N PRO A 24 -6.77 18.08 1.44
CA PRO A 24 -6.56 17.90 2.87
C PRO A 24 -7.14 19.03 3.72
N LYS A 25 -7.32 20.24 3.15
CA LYS A 25 -7.91 21.37 3.87
C LYS A 25 -9.35 21.09 4.31
N LEU A 26 -10.09 20.32 3.51
CA LEU A 26 -11.47 19.91 3.85
C LEU A 26 -11.50 18.92 5.03
N TRP A 27 -10.38 18.22 5.29
CA TRP A 27 -10.29 17.18 6.33
C TRP A 27 -9.62 17.68 7.62
N LYS A 28 -9.10 18.92 7.64
CA LYS A 28 -8.45 19.50 8.81
C LYS A 28 -9.36 19.51 10.05
N PHE A 29 -10.67 19.68 9.87
CA PHE A 29 -11.63 19.62 10.99
C PHE A 29 -11.80 18.18 11.52
N ALA A 30 -11.65 17.19 10.66
CA ALA A 30 -11.78 15.77 10.99
C ALA A 30 -10.65 15.30 11.92
N GLU A 31 -9.50 15.93 11.88
CA GLU A 31 -8.36 15.67 12.75
C GLU A 31 -8.77 15.60 14.23
N ARG A 32 -9.55 16.60 14.70
CA ARG A 32 -10.02 16.65 16.09
C ARG A 32 -11.01 15.55 16.46
N LEU A 33 -11.73 15.02 15.48
CA LEU A 33 -12.76 13.98 15.68
C LEU A 33 -12.19 12.57 15.62
N PHE A 34 -11.15 12.35 14.80
CA PHE A 34 -10.61 11.01 14.52
C PHE A 34 -9.26 10.74 15.18
N THR A 35 -8.56 11.80 15.65
CA THR A 35 -7.29 11.60 16.35
C THR A 35 -7.53 11.33 17.83
N TYR A 36 -7.01 10.22 18.30
CA TYR A 36 -6.92 9.88 19.72
C TYR A 36 -5.45 9.69 20.10
N GLU A 37 -4.95 10.54 20.97
CA GLU A 37 -3.56 10.51 21.42
C GLU A 37 -3.48 9.97 22.84
N ASN A 38 -2.75 8.87 23.03
CA ASN A 38 -2.47 8.30 24.33
C ASN A 38 -1.11 7.59 24.27
N PRO A 39 -0.17 7.91 25.16
CA PRO A 39 1.16 7.28 25.17
C PRO A 39 1.15 5.75 25.23
N ILE A 40 0.10 5.15 25.82
CA ILE A 40 -0.05 3.68 25.85
C ILE A 40 -0.19 3.04 24.46
N LEU A 41 -0.63 3.83 23.45
CA LEU A 41 -0.77 3.37 22.08
C LEU A 41 0.51 3.47 21.28
N GLU A 42 1.51 4.19 21.80
CA GLU A 42 2.79 4.32 21.12
C GLU A 42 3.43 2.95 20.94
N THR A 43 3.90 2.68 19.75
CA THR A 43 4.54 1.41 19.41
C THR A 43 5.71 1.67 18.46
N SER A 44 6.61 0.70 18.37
CA SER A 44 7.76 0.76 17.46
C SER A 44 7.82 -0.49 16.60
N VAL A 45 8.05 -0.30 15.31
CA VAL A 45 8.23 -1.39 14.35
C VAL A 45 9.34 -1.04 13.35
N GLY A 46 10.31 -1.95 13.17
CA GLY A 46 11.42 -1.73 12.24
C GLY A 46 12.22 -0.45 12.50
N GLY A 47 12.31 0.02 13.76
CA GLY A 47 12.99 1.27 14.11
C GLY A 47 12.14 2.54 13.88
N ILE A 48 10.88 2.41 13.49
CA ILE A 48 9.94 3.53 13.32
C ILE A 48 9.03 3.60 14.56
N THR A 49 9.02 4.73 15.25
CA THR A 49 8.06 5.01 16.32
C THR A 49 6.75 5.53 15.73
N LEU A 50 5.64 4.92 16.10
CA LEU A 50 4.27 5.20 15.66
C LEU A 50 3.46 5.70 16.84
N SER A 51 2.61 6.71 16.63
CA SER A 51 1.72 7.26 17.66
C SER A 51 0.61 6.28 18.09
N ASN A 52 0.29 5.33 17.23
CA ASN A 52 -0.61 4.21 17.52
C ASN A 52 -0.37 3.06 16.51
N PRO A 53 -0.80 1.82 16.81
CA PRO A 53 -0.55 0.66 15.95
C PRO A 53 -1.48 0.54 14.74
N VAL A 54 -2.46 1.44 14.57
CA VAL A 54 -3.43 1.35 13.47
C VAL A 54 -2.90 2.10 12.25
N GLY A 55 -2.75 1.40 11.16
CA GLY A 55 -2.26 2.00 9.90
C GLY A 55 -3.16 1.72 8.72
N LEU A 56 -3.07 2.60 7.71
CA LEU A 56 -3.70 2.39 6.42
C LEU A 56 -2.78 1.53 5.54
N ALA A 57 -3.28 0.37 5.10
CA ALA A 57 -2.54 -0.55 4.24
C ALA A 57 -2.46 -0.05 2.79
N ALA A 58 -1.46 -0.55 2.05
CA ALA A 58 -1.34 -0.34 0.61
C ALA A 58 -2.58 -0.82 -0.15
N GLY A 59 -2.87 -0.16 -1.27
CA GLY A 59 -4.00 -0.47 -2.16
C GLY A 59 -5.19 0.47 -2.05
N PHE A 60 -5.31 1.24 -0.97
CA PHE A 60 -6.32 2.29 -0.87
C PHE A 60 -5.85 3.54 -1.65
N ASP A 61 -4.70 4.08 -1.34
CA ASP A 61 -4.07 5.19 -2.08
C ASP A 61 -2.98 4.69 -3.03
N LYS A 62 -3.38 4.19 -4.19
CA LYS A 62 -2.47 3.51 -5.13
C LYS A 62 -1.42 4.42 -5.73
N ASP A 63 -1.78 5.68 -5.94
CA ASP A 63 -0.95 6.69 -6.60
C ASP A 63 -0.47 7.80 -5.65
N CYS A 64 -0.56 7.61 -4.34
CA CYS A 64 -0.17 8.62 -3.34
C CYS A 64 -0.88 9.97 -3.52
N ARG A 65 -2.18 9.95 -3.84
CA ARG A 65 -2.98 11.17 -4.09
C ARG A 65 -3.57 11.77 -2.83
N ILE A 66 -3.81 10.95 -1.83
CA ILE A 66 -4.63 11.28 -0.66
C ILE A 66 -3.89 11.10 0.68
N LEU A 67 -2.59 10.78 0.64
CA LEU A 67 -1.78 10.61 1.85
C LEU A 67 -1.96 11.75 2.86
N PRO A 68 -1.92 13.05 2.47
CA PRO A 68 -2.09 14.13 3.43
C PRO A 68 -3.44 14.12 4.15
N SER A 69 -4.51 13.74 3.46
CA SER A 69 -5.83 13.62 4.09
C SER A 69 -5.91 12.43 5.03
N MET A 70 -5.27 11.32 4.66
CA MET A 70 -5.21 10.13 5.53
C MET A 70 -4.43 10.40 6.82
N GLU A 71 -3.37 11.21 6.76
CA GLU A 71 -2.61 11.64 7.94
C GLU A 71 -3.49 12.38 8.96
N LEU A 72 -4.54 13.07 8.51
CA LEU A 72 -5.48 13.80 9.37
C LEU A 72 -6.58 12.92 9.99
N LEU A 73 -6.68 11.63 9.59
CA LEU A 73 -7.73 10.72 10.04
C LEU A 73 -7.30 9.80 11.21
N GLY A 74 -6.21 10.14 11.91
CA GLY A 74 -5.83 9.48 13.15
C GLY A 74 -5.04 8.18 13.00
N PHE A 75 -4.59 7.83 11.81
CA PHE A 75 -3.68 6.68 11.61
C PHE A 75 -2.30 6.94 12.21
N GLY A 76 -1.68 5.94 12.79
CA GLY A 76 -0.28 5.98 13.24
C GLY A 76 0.70 5.95 12.07
N TYR A 77 0.32 5.31 10.96
CA TYR A 77 1.03 5.36 9.69
C TYR A 77 0.06 5.22 8.51
N VAL A 78 0.50 5.67 7.34
CA VAL A 78 -0.27 5.55 6.09
C VAL A 78 0.62 4.95 5.01
N THR A 79 0.08 4.00 4.23
CA THR A 79 0.82 3.39 3.13
C THR A 79 0.26 3.81 1.78
N GLY A 80 1.08 4.47 0.98
CA GLY A 80 0.81 4.78 -0.42
C GLY A 80 1.31 3.67 -1.33
N GLY A 81 0.61 3.39 -2.41
CA GLY A 81 0.97 2.36 -3.39
C GLY A 81 -0.02 1.20 -3.43
N THR A 82 0.32 0.11 -4.11
CA THR A 82 1.65 -0.34 -4.53
C THR A 82 2.05 0.32 -5.85
N ILE A 83 3.23 0.89 -5.86
CA ILE A 83 3.82 1.63 -6.98
C ILE A 83 4.67 0.66 -7.80
N THR A 84 4.54 0.71 -9.12
CA THR A 84 5.39 0.00 -10.06
C THR A 84 6.22 1.01 -10.86
N LYS A 85 7.35 0.58 -11.43
CA LYS A 85 8.21 1.44 -12.25
C LYS A 85 7.41 2.06 -13.39
N ASP A 86 6.79 1.22 -14.19
CA ASP A 86 5.95 1.66 -15.30
C ASP A 86 4.48 1.77 -14.91
N PRO A 87 3.70 2.63 -15.59
CA PRO A 87 2.25 2.69 -15.43
C PRO A 87 1.60 1.35 -15.76
N ARG A 88 0.60 0.95 -14.97
CA ARG A 88 -0.15 -0.28 -15.20
C ARG A 88 -1.66 -0.02 -15.24
N PRO A 89 -2.37 -0.53 -16.26
CA PRO A 89 -3.84 -0.42 -16.32
C PRO A 89 -4.51 -1.35 -15.28
N GLY A 90 -3.77 -2.34 -14.79
CA GLY A 90 -4.29 -3.45 -14.00
C GLY A 90 -5.02 -4.49 -14.85
N ASN A 91 -5.64 -5.46 -14.19
CA ASN A 91 -6.36 -6.55 -14.85
C ASN A 91 -7.69 -6.08 -15.47
N ALA A 92 -8.25 -6.88 -16.36
CA ALA A 92 -9.56 -6.62 -16.97
C ALA A 92 -10.68 -6.52 -15.91
N LYS A 93 -11.65 -5.66 -16.19
CA LYS A 93 -12.85 -5.50 -15.36
C LYS A 93 -13.92 -6.55 -15.73
N PRO A 94 -14.76 -6.98 -14.76
CA PRO A 94 -14.81 -6.58 -13.34
C PRO A 94 -13.70 -7.23 -12.53
N ARG A 95 -13.04 -6.46 -11.68
CA ARG A 95 -11.88 -6.89 -10.89
C ARG A 95 -11.98 -6.56 -9.40
N VAL A 96 -13.13 -6.05 -8.98
CA VAL A 96 -13.49 -5.83 -7.57
C VAL A 96 -14.93 -6.24 -7.36
N ILE A 97 -15.18 -7.19 -6.48
CA ILE A 97 -16.50 -7.74 -6.18
C ILE A 97 -16.79 -7.60 -4.69
N ARG A 98 -17.97 -7.11 -4.34
CA ARG A 98 -18.47 -7.07 -2.97
C ARG A 98 -19.31 -8.30 -2.67
N VAL A 99 -18.94 -9.04 -1.66
CA VAL A 99 -19.74 -10.14 -1.12
C VAL A 99 -20.54 -9.58 0.06
N LYS A 100 -21.74 -9.05 -0.23
CA LYS A 100 -22.55 -8.28 0.72
C LYS A 100 -22.93 -9.09 1.97
N GLU A 101 -23.28 -10.33 1.78
CA GLU A 101 -23.70 -11.28 2.83
C GLU A 101 -22.59 -11.54 3.84
N ARG A 102 -21.34 -11.55 3.38
CA ARG A 102 -20.15 -11.79 4.19
C ARG A 102 -19.43 -10.50 4.60
N LYS A 103 -19.92 -9.33 4.19
CA LYS A 103 -19.27 -8.02 4.38
C LYS A 103 -17.81 -8.01 3.89
N ALA A 104 -17.53 -8.75 2.82
CA ALA A 104 -16.19 -8.95 2.26
C ALA A 104 -16.05 -8.30 0.88
N ILE A 105 -14.80 -8.09 0.47
CA ILE A 105 -14.41 -7.63 -0.86
C ILE A 105 -13.37 -8.60 -1.41
N ILE A 106 -13.59 -9.05 -2.63
CA ILE A 106 -12.64 -9.85 -3.40
C ILE A 106 -12.10 -8.97 -4.52
N ASN A 107 -10.81 -9.01 -4.77
CA ASN A 107 -10.23 -8.25 -5.88
C ASN A 107 -9.14 -9.04 -6.61
N SER A 108 -8.96 -8.64 -7.88
CA SER A 108 -7.86 -9.06 -8.75
C SER A 108 -7.30 -7.85 -9.51
N LEU A 109 -6.95 -6.78 -8.79
CA LEU A 109 -6.63 -5.48 -9.38
C LEU A 109 -5.40 -5.48 -10.30
N GLY A 110 -4.34 -6.25 -10.00
CA GLY A 110 -3.14 -6.31 -10.84
C GLY A 110 -2.28 -5.05 -10.81
N PHE A 111 -2.24 -4.36 -9.66
CA PHE A 111 -1.47 -3.14 -9.43
C PHE A 111 -1.74 -2.00 -10.43
N PRO A 112 -3.00 -1.57 -10.62
CA PRO A 112 -3.26 -0.39 -11.44
C PRO A 112 -2.65 0.85 -10.78
N GLY A 113 -1.92 1.63 -11.56
CA GLY A 113 -1.25 2.83 -11.07
C GLY A 113 -0.59 3.64 -12.18
N SER A 114 -0.24 4.88 -11.87
CA SER A 114 0.35 5.84 -12.80
C SER A 114 1.86 5.70 -12.99
N GLY A 115 2.50 4.78 -12.28
CA GLY A 115 3.94 4.53 -12.36
C GLY A 115 4.79 5.47 -11.52
N LEU A 116 6.08 5.14 -11.44
CA LEU A 116 7.06 5.78 -10.57
C LEU A 116 7.20 7.29 -10.82
N GLU A 117 7.30 7.70 -12.09
CA GLU A 117 7.56 9.12 -12.44
C GLU A 117 6.44 10.04 -11.98
N GLU A 118 5.20 9.66 -12.26
CA GLU A 118 4.02 10.41 -11.85
C GLU A 118 3.89 10.49 -10.32
N VAL A 119 4.20 9.39 -9.63
CA VAL A 119 4.16 9.36 -8.17
C VAL A 119 5.25 10.24 -7.58
N ILE A 120 6.48 10.22 -8.11
CA ILE A 120 7.56 11.11 -7.67
C ILE A 120 7.19 12.58 -7.87
N ALA A 121 6.66 12.95 -9.03
CA ALA A 121 6.23 14.32 -9.30
C ALA A 121 5.20 14.78 -8.27
N ARG A 122 4.25 13.91 -7.92
CA ARG A 122 3.19 14.18 -6.94
C ARG A 122 3.75 14.31 -5.51
N LEU A 123 4.59 13.37 -5.09
CA LEU A 123 5.22 13.41 -3.75
C LEU A 123 6.09 14.63 -3.56
N SER A 124 6.79 15.10 -4.62
CA SER A 124 7.64 16.29 -4.59
C SER A 124 6.85 17.59 -4.35
N GLY A 125 5.60 17.65 -4.81
CA GLY A 125 4.69 18.79 -4.60
C GLY A 125 3.71 18.62 -3.43
N MET A 126 3.84 17.53 -2.65
CA MET A 126 2.86 17.18 -1.63
C MET A 126 2.93 18.11 -0.41
N PRO A 127 1.80 18.66 0.08
CA PRO A 127 1.78 19.50 1.25
C PRO A 127 2.16 18.73 2.52
N ILE A 128 2.82 19.43 3.44
CA ILE A 128 3.11 18.93 4.79
C ILE A 128 1.91 19.23 5.68
N THR A 129 1.35 18.19 6.31
CA THR A 129 0.16 18.33 7.18
C THR A 129 0.49 18.83 8.58
N GLY A 130 1.76 18.77 8.98
CA GLY A 130 2.22 19.05 10.34
C GLY A 130 1.99 17.92 11.34
N ARG A 131 1.44 16.79 10.89
CA ARG A 131 1.26 15.56 11.70
C ARG A 131 2.51 14.68 11.65
N PRO A 132 2.92 14.07 12.78
CA PRO A 132 4.06 13.16 12.83
C PRO A 132 3.72 11.74 12.30
N VAL A 133 2.70 11.63 11.45
CA VAL A 133 2.28 10.34 10.87
C VAL A 133 3.35 9.82 9.91
N LYS A 134 3.67 8.54 10.05
CA LYS A 134 4.72 7.92 9.23
C LYS A 134 4.15 7.49 7.88
N ARG A 135 4.87 7.84 6.82
CA ARG A 135 4.55 7.40 5.45
C ARG A 135 5.35 6.15 5.12
N ILE A 136 4.66 5.10 4.73
CA ILE A 136 5.26 3.92 4.11
C ILE A 136 4.92 3.99 2.62
N LEU A 137 5.86 3.70 1.75
CA LEU A 137 5.58 3.56 0.32
C LEU A 137 5.73 2.09 -0.08
N SER A 138 4.66 1.54 -0.63
CA SER A 138 4.62 0.16 -1.11
C SER A 138 5.04 0.12 -2.56
N ILE A 139 5.99 -0.74 -2.90
CA ILE A 139 6.53 -0.93 -4.23
C ILE A 139 6.41 -2.39 -4.67
N SER A 140 6.37 -2.62 -5.98
CA SER A 140 6.39 -3.96 -6.57
C SER A 140 6.90 -3.91 -8.01
N GLY A 141 7.29 -5.06 -8.53
CA GLY A 141 7.74 -5.24 -9.91
C GLY A 141 7.95 -6.71 -10.22
N THR A 142 8.09 -7.04 -11.49
CA THR A 142 8.40 -8.40 -11.95
C THR A 142 9.91 -8.64 -12.11
N GLU A 143 10.69 -7.55 -12.15
CA GLU A 143 12.15 -7.56 -12.24
C GLU A 143 12.75 -6.94 -10.98
N SER A 144 13.86 -7.51 -10.47
CA SER A 144 14.56 -6.96 -9.30
C SER A 144 15.06 -5.54 -9.53
N ALA A 145 15.60 -5.25 -10.72
CA ALA A 145 16.08 -3.93 -11.08
C ALA A 145 14.99 -2.86 -10.98
N ASP A 146 13.75 -3.17 -11.35
CA ASP A 146 12.62 -2.25 -11.26
C ASP A 146 12.23 -1.96 -9.81
N ILE A 147 12.24 -3.00 -8.97
CA ILE A 147 11.96 -2.86 -7.53
C ILE A 147 13.05 -2.03 -6.86
N SER A 148 14.32 -2.30 -7.17
CA SER A 148 15.48 -1.59 -6.63
C SER A 148 15.49 -0.12 -7.07
N GLU A 149 15.14 0.17 -8.33
CA GLU A 149 14.99 1.55 -8.81
C GLU A 149 13.86 2.28 -8.08
N CYS A 150 12.68 1.65 -7.93
CA CYS A 150 11.57 2.21 -7.17
C CYS A 150 12.01 2.51 -5.73
N HIS A 151 12.69 1.56 -5.06
CA HIS A 151 13.19 1.74 -3.71
C HIS A 151 14.12 2.97 -3.61
N ARG A 152 15.19 3.00 -4.41
CA ARG A 152 16.20 4.06 -4.40
C ARG A 152 15.61 5.46 -4.61
N ARG A 153 14.61 5.57 -5.50
CA ARG A 153 14.01 6.86 -5.86
C ARG A 153 12.91 7.32 -4.92
N LEU A 154 12.21 6.40 -4.27
CA LEU A 154 11.08 6.70 -3.38
C LEU A 154 11.48 6.82 -1.91
N GLU A 155 12.60 6.23 -1.50
CA GLU A 155 13.01 6.18 -0.09
C GLU A 155 13.06 7.57 0.57
N ARG A 156 13.50 8.59 -0.14
CA ARG A 156 13.58 9.98 0.37
C ARG A 156 12.23 10.59 0.74
N PHE A 157 11.11 10.03 0.29
CA PHE A 157 9.75 10.50 0.55
C PHE A 157 9.03 9.72 1.64
N ALA A 158 9.68 8.69 2.19
CA ALA A 158 9.07 7.72 3.09
C ALA A 158 9.84 7.57 4.40
N SER A 159 9.14 7.17 5.44
CA SER A 159 9.73 6.70 6.70
C SER A 159 10.18 5.25 6.61
N GLY A 160 9.74 4.51 5.61
CA GLY A 160 10.10 3.14 5.29
C GLY A 160 9.47 2.70 3.97
N ILE A 161 10.04 1.66 3.37
CA ILE A 161 9.56 1.08 2.11
C ILE A 161 9.00 -0.32 2.35
N GLU A 162 7.83 -0.61 1.77
CA GLU A 162 7.24 -1.95 1.73
C GLU A 162 7.46 -2.56 0.34
N VAL A 163 8.18 -3.68 0.25
CA VAL A 163 8.24 -4.50 -0.96
C VAL A 163 7.08 -5.48 -0.94
N ASN A 164 6.14 -5.32 -1.85
CA ASN A 164 4.93 -6.12 -1.93
C ASN A 164 5.10 -7.27 -2.93
N ILE A 165 5.35 -8.48 -2.42
CA ILE A 165 5.41 -9.72 -3.20
C ILE A 165 4.18 -10.61 -2.99
N SER A 166 3.10 -10.05 -2.41
CA SER A 166 1.94 -10.83 -1.98
C SER A 166 0.90 -11.09 -3.06
N SER A 167 0.96 -10.41 -4.22
CA SER A 167 -0.10 -10.51 -5.22
C SER A 167 -0.10 -11.86 -5.93
N PRO A 168 -1.18 -12.64 -5.84
CA PRO A 168 -1.34 -13.88 -6.60
C PRO A 168 -1.74 -13.60 -8.07
N ASN A 169 -2.16 -12.36 -8.38
CA ASN A 169 -2.79 -11.96 -9.64
C ASN A 169 -1.85 -11.21 -10.57
N THR A 170 -0.54 -11.26 -10.31
CA THR A 170 0.48 -10.60 -11.14
C THR A 170 1.48 -11.66 -11.59
N ASP A 171 1.48 -11.92 -12.90
CA ASP A 171 2.44 -12.86 -13.49
C ASP A 171 3.88 -12.36 -13.24
N GLY A 172 4.78 -13.31 -12.99
CA GLY A 172 6.19 -13.02 -12.70
C GLY A 172 6.49 -12.64 -11.24
N LEU A 173 5.52 -12.17 -10.45
CA LEU A 173 5.79 -11.75 -9.06
C LEU A 173 6.13 -12.93 -8.14
N ARG A 174 5.63 -14.13 -8.44
CA ARG A 174 5.86 -15.34 -7.64
C ARG A 174 7.33 -15.75 -7.55
N ILE A 175 8.16 -15.30 -8.48
CA ILE A 175 9.61 -15.56 -8.44
C ILE A 175 10.24 -15.04 -7.14
N PHE A 176 9.76 -13.90 -6.62
CA PHE A 176 10.26 -13.33 -5.36
C PHE A 176 9.68 -14.00 -4.10
N GLN A 177 8.76 -14.95 -4.24
CA GLN A 177 8.32 -15.80 -3.13
C GLN A 177 9.28 -16.97 -2.90
N GLN A 178 10.23 -17.21 -3.81
CA GLN A 178 11.31 -18.16 -3.65
C GLN A 178 12.40 -17.58 -2.74
N PRO A 179 12.84 -18.28 -1.69
CA PRO A 179 13.79 -17.74 -0.71
C PRO A 179 15.11 -17.20 -1.30
N SER A 180 15.65 -17.86 -2.33
CA SER A 180 16.88 -17.41 -3.00
C SER A 180 16.71 -16.06 -3.70
N ASN A 181 15.62 -15.92 -4.46
CA ASN A 181 15.35 -14.72 -5.23
C ASN A 181 14.99 -13.52 -4.32
N LEU A 182 14.21 -13.80 -3.27
CA LEU A 182 13.92 -12.79 -2.25
C LEU A 182 15.20 -12.33 -1.53
N ARG A 183 16.08 -13.27 -1.17
CA ARG A 183 17.38 -12.93 -0.55
C ARG A 183 18.20 -12.04 -1.46
N SER A 184 18.36 -12.41 -2.73
CA SER A 184 19.12 -11.61 -3.70
C SER A 184 18.56 -10.19 -3.85
N LEU A 185 17.23 -10.04 -3.91
CA LEU A 185 16.57 -8.74 -3.98
C LEU A 185 16.83 -7.92 -2.70
N ILE A 186 16.73 -8.53 -1.53
CA ILE A 186 16.99 -7.84 -0.25
C ILE A 186 18.46 -7.42 -0.16
N ASP A 187 19.38 -8.28 -0.58
CA ASP A 187 20.81 -7.99 -0.56
C ASP A 187 21.15 -6.81 -1.50
N GLU A 188 20.52 -6.77 -2.69
CA GLU A 188 20.64 -5.65 -3.63
C GLU A 188 20.13 -4.34 -3.01
N ILE A 189 18.92 -4.33 -2.47
CA ILE A 189 18.33 -3.16 -1.82
C ILE A 189 19.17 -2.68 -0.63
N ASN A 190 19.71 -3.60 0.16
CA ASN A 190 20.50 -3.29 1.36
C ASN A 190 21.82 -2.58 1.06
N GLN A 191 22.34 -2.61 -0.17
CA GLN A 191 23.55 -1.90 -0.54
C GLN A 191 23.43 -0.38 -0.43
N GLU A 192 22.24 0.16 -0.69
CA GLU A 192 22.00 1.60 -0.70
C GLU A 192 20.95 2.08 0.32
N ARG A 193 20.22 1.15 0.93
CA ARG A 193 19.11 1.42 1.84
C ARG A 193 19.50 2.23 3.07
N LYS A 194 18.70 3.26 3.37
CA LYS A 194 18.86 4.15 4.54
C LYS A 194 17.67 4.07 5.50
N SER A 195 16.49 3.65 5.01
CA SER A 195 15.26 3.56 5.78
C SER A 195 14.84 2.11 6.04
N PRO A 196 13.95 1.84 7.00
CA PRO A 196 13.39 0.51 7.22
C PRO A 196 12.75 -0.11 5.99
N LEU A 197 13.01 -1.40 5.78
CA LEU A 197 12.44 -2.22 4.72
C LEU A 197 11.44 -3.21 5.31
N PHE A 198 10.26 -3.25 4.75
CA PHE A 198 9.19 -4.19 5.08
C PHE A 198 8.93 -5.10 3.89
N ILE A 199 8.67 -6.38 4.14
CA ILE A 199 8.31 -7.33 3.10
C ILE A 199 6.88 -7.79 3.35
N LYS A 200 5.99 -7.47 2.40
CA LYS A 200 4.61 -7.95 2.44
C LYS A 200 4.49 -9.28 1.73
N LEU A 201 4.32 -10.33 2.52
CA LEU A 201 4.16 -11.70 2.07
C LEU A 201 2.70 -12.02 1.71
N PRO A 202 2.45 -13.00 0.82
CA PRO A 202 1.12 -13.56 0.68
C PRO A 202 0.67 -14.20 2.00
N PRO A 203 -0.64 -14.38 2.21
CA PRO A 203 -1.11 -15.17 3.34
C PRO A 203 -0.47 -16.56 3.24
N PHE A 204 0.00 -17.08 4.38
CA PHE A 204 0.43 -18.47 4.48
C PHE A 204 -0.79 -19.34 4.18
N GLY A 205 -0.95 -19.73 2.92
CA GLY A 205 -1.84 -20.81 2.55
C GLY A 205 -1.25 -22.10 3.10
N PHE A 206 -2.08 -23.08 3.36
CA PHE A 206 -1.62 -24.44 3.62
C PHE A 206 -0.83 -24.89 2.37
N LEU A 207 0.48 -24.76 2.44
CA LEU A 207 1.37 -25.45 1.51
C LEU A 207 1.42 -26.88 2.03
N ASP A 208 1.17 -27.84 1.16
CA ASP A 208 1.56 -29.22 1.44
C ASP A 208 3.09 -29.30 1.66
N ASP A 209 3.55 -30.40 2.24
CA ASP A 209 4.98 -30.64 2.51
C ASP A 209 5.89 -30.53 1.26
N HIS A 210 5.29 -30.39 0.08
CA HIS A 210 5.97 -30.21 -1.22
C HIS A 210 5.88 -28.79 -1.77
N GLY A 211 5.30 -27.82 -1.03
CA GLY A 211 5.19 -26.41 -1.46
C GLY A 211 4.13 -26.17 -2.53
N THR A 212 3.27 -27.13 -2.82
CA THR A 212 2.11 -26.99 -3.70
C THR A 212 0.88 -26.54 -2.93
N ARG A 213 0.12 -25.64 -3.51
CA ARG A 213 -1.12 -25.13 -2.91
C ARG A 213 -2.17 -26.23 -2.94
N ASP A 214 -2.68 -26.62 -1.79
CA ASP A 214 -3.87 -27.50 -1.75
C ASP A 214 -5.07 -26.73 -2.30
N ASP A 215 -5.49 -27.03 -3.53
CA ASP A 215 -6.65 -26.42 -4.23
C ASP A 215 -8.02 -26.85 -3.62
N LYS A 216 -8.02 -27.63 -2.55
CA LYS A 216 -9.24 -28.15 -1.92
C LYS A 216 -9.95 -27.18 -0.96
N THR A 217 -9.42 -25.98 -0.77
CA THR A 217 -10.03 -24.91 0.08
C THR A 217 -10.58 -23.74 -0.74
N ARG A 218 -11.31 -24.03 -1.80
CA ARG A 218 -12.15 -23.06 -2.47
C ARG A 218 -13.55 -23.00 -1.89
#